data_c9c01d3d5801c5ee8b4efd629b710905
#
_entry.id   c9c01d3d5801c5ee8b4efd629b710905
#
_cell.length_a   1.000
_cell.length_b   1.000
_cell.length_c   1.000
_cell.angle_alpha   90.00
_cell.angle_beta   90.00
_cell.angle_gamma   90.00
#
_symmetry.space_group_name_H-M   'P 1'
#
loop_
_entity.id
_entity.type
_entity.pdbx_description
1 polymer ?
#
loop_
_entity_poly.entity_id
_entity_poly.type
_entity_poly.pdbx_seq_one_letter_code
_entity_poly.pdbx_strand_id
1 'polypeptide(L)'
;MRRKLTQQQKQAAAQRLAAARAAKGQPSYSQYNQRVVNLPDDHKLSFKKVREWIKINKQKVPALKKAVRLKEKHSISKLAIVEGYISNMESYLRNGIWLDLFYGEDQEHSTGWIKRHVPTYNMDD
;
A
#
# COMPACT_ATOMS: atom_id res chain seq x y z
N MET A 1 -1.11 -1.19 41.50
CA MET A 1 0.34 -1.02 41.19
C MET A 1 0.75 -1.94 40.06
N ARG A 2 1.39 -1.38 39.06
CA ARG A 2 1.93 -2.21 38.01
C ARG A 2 3.17 -2.94 38.49
N ARG A 3 3.17 -4.23 38.29
CA ARG A 3 4.30 -5.06 38.59
C ARG A 3 5.37 -4.87 37.52
N LYS A 4 6.58 -4.55 37.92
CA LYS A 4 7.69 -4.49 37.00
C LYS A 4 8.13 -5.88 36.60
N LEU A 5 8.35 -6.10 35.32
CA LEU A 5 8.86 -7.38 34.84
C LEU A 5 10.33 -7.53 35.24
N THR A 6 10.68 -8.73 35.68
CA THR A 6 12.08 -9.06 35.94
C THR A 6 12.83 -9.16 34.60
N GLN A 7 14.16 -9.14 34.69
CA GLN A 7 15.00 -9.29 33.51
C GLN A 7 14.74 -10.63 32.80
N GLN A 8 14.55 -11.68 33.58
CA GLN A 8 14.21 -13.00 33.05
C GLN A 8 12.86 -12.99 32.30
N GLN A 9 11.87 -12.32 32.87
CA GLN A 9 10.56 -12.22 32.26
C GLN A 9 10.61 -11.44 30.95
N LYS A 10 11.39 -10.36 30.87
CA LYS A 10 11.60 -9.59 29.66
C LYS A 10 12.29 -10.42 28.57
N GLN A 11 13.31 -11.18 28.96
CA GLN A 11 14.01 -12.06 28.03
C GLN A 11 13.11 -13.17 27.51
N ALA A 12 12.30 -13.77 28.38
CA ALA A 12 11.36 -14.80 27.99
C ALA A 12 10.32 -14.27 27.01
N ALA A 13 9.80 -13.07 27.27
CA ALA A 13 8.85 -12.43 26.35
C ALA A 13 9.48 -12.13 25.00
N ALA A 14 10.71 -11.61 24.99
CA ALA A 14 11.45 -11.35 23.75
C ALA A 14 11.70 -12.63 22.96
N GLN A 15 12.07 -13.71 23.64
CA GLN A 15 12.29 -15.01 23.00
C GLN A 15 11.00 -15.57 22.40
N ARG A 16 9.88 -15.43 23.09
CA ARG A 16 8.58 -15.87 22.56
C ARG A 16 8.19 -15.09 21.30
N LEU A 17 8.41 -13.78 21.30
CA LEU A 17 8.13 -12.94 20.12
C LEU A 17 9.04 -13.33 18.97
N ALA A 18 10.32 -13.54 19.21
CA ALA A 18 11.27 -13.97 18.20
C ALA A 18 10.88 -15.33 17.62
N ALA A 19 10.51 -16.28 18.48
CA ALA A 19 10.07 -17.60 18.05
C ALA A 19 8.77 -17.53 17.23
N ALA A 20 7.82 -16.69 17.63
CA ALA A 20 6.59 -16.49 16.88
C ALA A 20 6.85 -15.90 15.48
N ARG A 21 7.77 -14.95 15.39
CA ARG A 21 8.17 -14.37 14.10
C ARG A 21 8.86 -15.39 13.22
N ALA A 22 9.75 -16.19 13.79
CA ALA A 22 10.45 -17.23 13.06
C ALA A 22 9.48 -18.32 12.59
N ALA A 23 8.51 -18.70 13.44
CA ALA A 23 7.50 -19.68 13.08
C ALA A 23 6.59 -19.22 11.94
N LYS A 24 6.27 -17.91 11.91
CA LYS A 24 5.53 -17.34 10.81
C LYS A 24 6.31 -17.33 9.50
N GLY A 25 7.63 -17.27 9.58
CA GLY A 25 8.49 -17.15 8.41
C GLY A 25 8.36 -15.79 7.72
N GLN A 26 8.68 -15.76 6.46
CA GLN A 26 8.54 -14.56 5.64
C GLN A 26 7.05 -14.25 5.39
N PRO A 27 6.68 -12.97 5.32
CA PRO A 27 5.31 -12.62 4.97
C PRO A 27 4.91 -13.27 3.65
N SER A 28 3.74 -13.88 3.63
CA SER A 28 3.23 -14.47 2.41
C SER A 28 2.50 -13.40 1.59
N TYR A 29 2.86 -13.28 0.33
CA TYR A 29 2.18 -12.39 -0.61
C TYR A 29 1.32 -13.18 -1.60
N SER A 30 0.81 -14.33 -1.16
CA SER A 30 0.03 -15.21 -2.03
C SER A 30 -1.26 -14.57 -2.54
N GLN A 31 -1.83 -13.62 -1.78
CA GLN A 31 -3.04 -12.89 -2.20
C GLN A 31 -2.75 -11.83 -3.25
N TYR A 32 -1.49 -11.53 -3.52
CA TYR A 32 -1.09 -10.52 -4.48
C TYR A 32 -0.63 -11.16 -5.79
N ASN A 33 -0.67 -10.38 -6.87
CA ASN A 33 -0.15 -10.83 -8.15
C ASN A 33 1.36 -10.98 -8.08
N GLN A 34 1.86 -12.18 -8.34
CA GLN A 34 3.28 -12.47 -8.19
C GLN A 34 4.16 -11.69 -9.16
N ARG A 35 3.64 -11.34 -10.31
CA ARG A 35 4.38 -10.53 -11.28
C ARG A 35 4.63 -9.13 -10.75
N VAL A 36 3.68 -8.56 -10.03
CA VAL A 36 3.85 -7.25 -9.37
C VAL A 36 4.83 -7.37 -8.22
N VAL A 37 4.69 -8.40 -7.39
CA VAL A 37 5.58 -8.64 -6.24
C VAL A 37 7.03 -8.78 -6.70
N ASN A 38 7.25 -9.40 -7.85
CA ASN A 38 8.58 -9.67 -8.38
C ASN A 38 9.21 -8.51 -9.15
N LEU A 39 8.49 -7.39 -9.32
CA LEU A 39 9.06 -6.23 -9.99
C LEU A 39 10.22 -5.63 -9.17
N PRO A 40 11.27 -5.11 -9.86
CA PRO A 40 12.34 -4.42 -9.16
C PRO A 40 11.81 -3.23 -8.35
N ASP A 41 12.41 -2.94 -7.21
CA ASP A 41 11.98 -1.83 -6.34
C ASP A 41 12.07 -0.47 -7.02
N ASP A 42 12.93 -0.32 -8.01
CA ASP A 42 13.08 0.93 -8.76
C ASP A 42 12.08 1.07 -9.92
N HIS A 43 11.31 0.03 -10.17
CA HIS A 43 10.27 0.10 -11.18
C HIS A 43 9.20 1.12 -10.76
N LYS A 44 8.68 1.88 -11.72
CA LYS A 44 7.69 2.93 -11.42
C LYS A 44 6.40 2.43 -10.78
N LEU A 45 6.03 1.18 -10.98
CA LEU A 45 4.86 0.53 -10.39
C LEU A 45 5.24 -0.70 -9.58
N SER A 46 6.39 -0.64 -8.90
CA SER A 46 6.85 -1.75 -8.08
C SER A 46 5.89 -2.00 -6.90
N PHE A 47 5.86 -3.23 -6.44
CA PHE A 47 5.06 -3.65 -5.30
C PHE A 47 5.32 -2.77 -4.08
N LYS A 48 6.59 -2.52 -3.79
CA LYS A 48 7.00 -1.69 -2.65
C LYS A 48 6.48 -0.26 -2.78
N LYS A 49 6.67 0.37 -3.94
CA LYS A 49 6.23 1.75 -4.16
C LYS A 49 4.71 1.89 -4.06
N VAL A 50 3.98 0.99 -4.71
CA VAL A 50 2.50 1.06 -4.71
C VAL A 50 1.96 0.85 -3.31
N ARG A 51 2.49 -0.08 -2.55
CA ARG A 51 2.07 -0.29 -1.15
C ARG A 51 2.31 0.96 -0.31
N GLU A 52 3.41 1.63 -0.51
CA GLU A 52 3.71 2.88 0.20
C GLU A 52 2.73 3.99 -0.18
N TRP A 53 2.42 4.12 -1.47
CA TRP A 53 1.44 5.10 -1.93
C TRP A 53 0.06 4.84 -1.36
N ILE A 54 -0.35 3.59 -1.25
CA ILE A 54 -1.60 3.21 -0.59
C ILE A 54 -1.61 3.70 0.86
N LYS A 55 -0.54 3.45 1.58
CA LYS A 55 -0.40 3.88 2.97
C LYS A 55 -0.49 5.39 3.11
N ILE A 56 0.23 6.12 2.27
CA ILE A 56 0.24 7.59 2.27
C ILE A 56 -1.16 8.13 1.97
N ASN A 57 -1.82 7.59 0.96
CA ASN A 57 -3.15 8.05 0.57
C ASN A 57 -4.20 7.72 1.63
N LYS A 58 -4.10 6.56 2.28
CA LYS A 58 -4.99 6.22 3.40
C LYS A 58 -4.85 7.20 4.57
N GLN A 59 -3.67 7.75 4.77
CA GLN A 59 -3.45 8.75 5.81
C GLN A 59 -4.11 10.09 5.49
N LYS A 60 -4.40 10.37 4.23
CA LYS A 60 -5.09 11.58 3.81
C LYS A 60 -6.61 11.52 4.04
N VAL A 61 -7.16 10.32 4.08
CA VAL A 61 -8.62 10.12 4.16
C VAL A 61 -9.26 10.77 5.37
N PRO A 62 -8.75 10.63 6.61
CA PRO A 62 -9.38 11.26 7.77
C PRO A 62 -9.51 12.78 7.65
N ALA A 63 -8.48 13.45 7.16
CA ALA A 63 -8.50 14.90 6.96
C ALA A 63 -9.52 15.29 5.90
N LEU A 64 -9.63 14.52 4.82
CA LEU A 64 -10.62 14.77 3.78
C LEU A 64 -12.04 14.52 4.26
N LYS A 65 -12.26 13.50 5.08
CA LYS A 65 -13.57 13.25 5.69
C LYS A 65 -13.97 14.40 6.61
N LYS A 66 -13.02 14.93 7.36
CA LYS A 66 -13.26 16.12 8.19
C LYS A 66 -13.64 17.32 7.33
N ALA A 67 -12.94 17.53 6.21
CA ALA A 67 -13.23 18.61 5.28
C ALA A 67 -14.65 18.48 4.70
N VAL A 68 -15.10 17.27 4.39
CA VAL A 68 -16.47 17.02 3.93
C VAL A 68 -17.47 17.40 5.00
N ARG A 69 -17.23 17.03 6.26
CA ARG A 69 -18.12 17.40 7.38
C ARG A 69 -18.20 18.91 7.58
N LEU A 70 -17.10 19.61 7.32
CA LEU A 70 -17.04 21.08 7.43
C LEU A 70 -17.52 21.77 6.15
N LYS A 71 -17.98 21.01 5.17
CA LYS A 71 -18.49 21.50 3.89
C LYS A 71 -17.49 22.38 3.13
N GLU A 72 -16.21 22.02 3.22
CA GLU A 72 -15.18 22.73 2.49
C GLU A 72 -15.32 22.49 0.99
N LYS A 73 -14.96 23.51 0.23
CA LYS A 73 -15.09 23.49 -1.23
C LYS A 73 -14.31 22.34 -1.84
N HIS A 74 -14.94 21.59 -2.74
CA HIS A 74 -14.35 20.46 -3.47
C HIS A 74 -13.92 19.28 -2.58
N SER A 75 -14.27 19.27 -1.30
CA SER A 75 -13.86 18.22 -0.38
C SER A 75 -14.41 16.84 -0.78
N ILE A 76 -15.66 16.79 -1.21
CA ILE A 76 -16.29 15.53 -1.65
C ILE A 76 -15.56 14.97 -2.85
N SER A 77 -15.24 15.81 -3.83
CA SER A 77 -14.51 15.40 -5.03
C SER A 77 -13.09 14.93 -4.71
N LYS A 78 -12.41 15.64 -3.84
CA LYS A 78 -11.05 15.28 -3.40
C LYS A 78 -11.05 13.93 -2.68
N LEU A 79 -12.00 13.71 -1.78
CA LEU A 79 -12.13 12.45 -1.07
C LEU A 79 -12.41 11.30 -2.05
N ALA A 80 -13.33 11.50 -2.98
CA ALA A 80 -13.66 10.49 -3.98
C ALA A 80 -12.44 10.11 -4.84
N ILE A 81 -11.65 11.10 -5.23
CA ILE A 81 -10.42 10.86 -6.01
C ILE A 81 -9.42 10.02 -5.22
N VAL A 82 -9.18 10.36 -3.97
CA VAL A 82 -8.23 9.63 -3.12
C VAL A 82 -8.71 8.21 -2.86
N GLU A 83 -9.97 8.04 -2.49
CA GLU A 83 -10.54 6.71 -2.23
C GLU A 83 -10.55 5.83 -3.49
N GLY A 84 -10.89 6.41 -4.63
CA GLY A 84 -10.85 5.71 -5.91
C GLY A 84 -9.43 5.27 -6.27
N TYR A 85 -8.46 6.13 -6.06
CA TYR A 85 -7.07 5.82 -6.32
C TYR A 85 -6.57 4.68 -5.41
N ILE A 86 -6.88 4.72 -4.13
CA ILE A 86 -6.55 3.64 -3.19
C ILE A 86 -7.13 2.32 -3.68
N SER A 87 -8.40 2.32 -4.05
CA SER A 87 -9.07 1.12 -4.56
C SER A 87 -8.39 0.57 -5.81
N ASN A 88 -8.01 1.45 -6.73
CA ASN A 88 -7.33 1.04 -7.96
C ASN A 88 -5.95 0.47 -7.68
N MET A 89 -5.21 1.07 -6.75
CA MET A 89 -3.90 0.55 -6.35
C MET A 89 -4.01 -0.82 -5.70
N GLU A 90 -4.98 -1.01 -4.82
CA GLU A 90 -5.23 -2.30 -4.19
C GLU A 90 -5.62 -3.37 -5.21
N SER A 91 -6.46 -3.00 -6.16
CA SER A 91 -6.83 -3.88 -7.27
C SER A 91 -5.63 -4.27 -8.12
N TYR A 92 -4.75 -3.31 -8.42
CA TYR A 92 -3.51 -3.56 -9.15
C TYR A 92 -2.63 -4.60 -8.44
N LEU A 93 -2.48 -4.48 -7.13
CA LEU A 93 -1.67 -5.43 -6.36
C LEU A 93 -2.24 -6.85 -6.44
N ARG A 94 -3.56 -7.00 -6.60
CA ARG A 94 -4.19 -8.32 -6.69
C ARG A 94 -4.17 -8.90 -8.10
N ASN A 95 -4.48 -8.09 -9.10
CA ASN A 95 -4.66 -8.60 -10.46
C ASN A 95 -3.58 -8.17 -11.45
N GLY A 96 -2.74 -7.22 -11.06
CA GLY A 96 -1.62 -6.78 -11.88
C GLY A 96 -1.97 -5.81 -12.99
N ILE A 97 -3.16 -5.23 -12.99
CA ILE A 97 -3.58 -4.30 -14.03
C ILE A 97 -3.70 -2.89 -13.46
N TRP A 98 -2.93 -1.96 -14.01
CA TRP A 98 -2.98 -0.56 -13.61
C TRP A 98 -3.99 0.18 -14.48
N LEU A 99 -5.08 0.61 -13.87
CA LEU A 99 -6.19 1.25 -14.58
C LEU A 99 -6.19 2.78 -14.48
N ASP A 100 -5.38 3.34 -13.58
CA ASP A 100 -5.31 4.77 -13.40
C ASP A 100 -4.49 5.44 -14.50
N LEU A 101 -4.86 6.68 -14.82
CA LEU A 101 -4.13 7.51 -15.77
C LEU A 101 -2.90 8.15 -15.14
N PHE A 102 -2.79 8.09 -13.83
CA PHE A 102 -1.71 8.69 -13.07
C PHE A 102 -1.15 7.72 -12.06
N TYR A 103 0.07 7.97 -11.61
CA TYR A 103 0.71 7.18 -10.57
C TYR A 103 1.56 8.08 -9.67
N GLY A 104 2.03 7.54 -8.53
CA GLY A 104 2.77 8.28 -7.53
C GLY A 104 1.92 8.54 -6.28
N GLU A 105 2.54 9.04 -5.22
CA GLU A 105 1.82 9.26 -3.96
C GLU A 105 0.75 10.34 -4.08
N ASP A 106 0.95 11.32 -4.93
CA ASP A 106 0.02 12.42 -5.17
C ASP A 106 -0.52 12.41 -6.60
N GLN A 107 -0.43 11.28 -7.29
CA GLN A 107 -0.86 11.14 -8.68
C GLN A 107 -0.17 12.16 -9.61
N GLU A 108 1.09 12.47 -9.30
CA GLU A 108 1.84 13.51 -9.99
C GLU A 108 2.40 13.11 -11.34
N HIS A 109 2.45 11.81 -11.61
CA HIS A 109 2.99 11.29 -12.87
C HIS A 109 1.89 10.74 -13.76
N SER A 110 1.96 11.01 -15.06
CA SER A 110 1.02 10.46 -16.02
C SER A 110 1.50 9.11 -16.52
N THR A 111 0.60 8.12 -16.59
CA THR A 111 0.92 6.81 -17.17
C THR A 111 0.94 6.84 -18.69
N GLY A 112 0.37 7.89 -19.29
CA GLY A 112 0.04 7.87 -20.69
C GLY A 112 -1.20 6.99 -20.93
N TRP A 113 -2.13 7.49 -21.66
CA TRP A 113 -3.43 6.88 -21.81
C TRP A 113 -3.44 5.52 -22.52
N ILE A 114 -2.34 5.15 -23.17
CA ILE A 114 -2.21 3.84 -23.81
C ILE A 114 -1.62 2.77 -22.90
N LYS A 115 -1.13 3.14 -21.71
CA LYS A 115 -0.43 2.22 -20.83
C LYS A 115 -1.23 1.93 -19.58
N ARG A 116 -2.36 1.27 -19.75
CA ARG A 116 -3.22 0.90 -18.64
C ARG A 116 -2.94 -0.47 -18.06
N HIS A 117 -1.93 -1.14 -18.58
CA HIS A 117 -1.66 -2.49 -18.18
C HIS A 117 -0.43 -2.56 -17.30
N VAL A 118 -0.27 -3.73 -16.76
CA VAL A 118 0.79 -4.07 -15.90
C VAL A 118 2.14 -3.95 -16.52
N PRO A 119 3.13 -3.54 -15.76
CA PRO A 119 4.51 -3.61 -16.19
C PRO A 119 4.94 -5.00 -16.63
N THR A 120 4.38 -6.03 -16.02
CA THR A 120 4.66 -7.41 -16.40
C THR A 120 4.26 -7.73 -17.83
N TYR A 121 3.35 -6.99 -18.35
CA TYR A 121 2.90 -7.11 -19.71
C TYR A 121 4.00 -6.86 -20.71
N ASN A 122 4.89 -5.96 -20.36
CA ASN A 122 5.98 -5.54 -21.22
C ASN A 122 7.16 -6.48 -21.20
N MET A 123 7.15 -7.43 -20.32
CA MET A 123 8.28 -8.35 -20.18
C MET A 123 8.38 -9.34 -21.32
N ASP A 124 7.30 -9.47 -22.06
CA ASP A 124 7.23 -10.36 -23.21
C ASP A 124 7.81 -9.76 -24.48
N ASP A 125 8.11 -8.50 -24.43
CA ASP A 125 8.64 -7.77 -25.59
C ASP A 125 10.13 -7.95 -25.72
#